data_6af2df22c9a155e270f54cb5c699912c
#
_entry.id   6af2df22c9a155e270f54cb5c699912c
#
_cell.length_a   1.000
_cell.length_b   1.000
_cell.length_c   1.000
_cell.angle_alpha   90.00
_cell.angle_beta   90.00
_cell.angle_gamma   90.00
#
_symmetry.space_group_name_H-M   'P 1'
#
loop_
_entity.id
_entity.type
_entity.pdbx_description
1 polymer ?
#
loop_
_entity_poly.entity_id
_entity_poly.type
_entity_poly.pdbx_seq_one_letter_code
_entity_poly.pdbx_strand_id
1 'polypeptide(L)'
;MKGLQPSGIRRRNKMIYAAVVLFLENGYEKTTTAQIARCAGMSATSFFAAFPNKEAILYALVREMLAEQFKWTERLLGERPDPLLLYCAETALQIHITELSPELRELYMTAYSLQSTSEYIYQNISKKLETFFAPYLPGAQASDFYELEIASAGVMRGFM
;
A
#
# COMPACT_ATOMS: atom_id res chain seq x y z
N MET A 1 -22.90 6.79 -8.24
CA MET A 1 -21.58 7.10 -8.83
C MET A 1 -21.50 6.35 -10.16
N LYS A 2 -21.27 7.04 -11.29
CA LYS A 2 -21.06 6.39 -12.61
C LYS A 2 -19.70 5.68 -12.54
N GLY A 3 -19.69 4.35 -12.63
CA GLY A 3 -18.45 3.57 -12.72
C GLY A 3 -17.59 4.01 -13.92
N LEU A 4 -16.27 3.95 -13.77
CA LEU A 4 -15.36 4.25 -14.86
C LEU A 4 -15.64 3.32 -16.05
N GLN A 5 -15.69 3.86 -17.25
CA GLN A 5 -15.77 3.09 -18.50
C GLN A 5 -14.55 2.12 -18.60
N PRO A 6 -14.68 0.94 -19.19
CA PRO A 6 -13.57 -0.04 -19.32
C PRO A 6 -12.28 0.55 -19.89
N SER A 7 -12.38 1.52 -20.80
CA SER A 7 -11.24 2.26 -21.35
C SER A 7 -10.56 3.17 -20.31
N GLY A 8 -11.33 3.73 -19.37
CA GLY A 8 -10.81 4.54 -18.28
C GLY A 8 -10.04 3.71 -17.26
N ILE A 9 -10.57 2.53 -16.89
CA ILE A 9 -9.91 1.58 -15.99
C ILE A 9 -8.57 1.14 -16.60
N ARG A 10 -8.56 0.77 -17.87
CA ARG A 10 -7.35 0.33 -18.57
C ARG A 10 -6.28 1.42 -18.62
N ARG A 11 -6.67 2.69 -18.79
CA ARG A 11 -5.76 3.84 -18.75
C ARG A 11 -5.18 4.07 -17.36
N ARG A 12 -6.00 4.00 -16.31
CA ARG A 12 -5.53 4.11 -14.92
C ARG A 12 -4.51 3.02 -14.59
N ASN A 13 -4.80 1.77 -14.91
CA ASN A 13 -3.90 0.64 -14.63
C ASN A 13 -2.55 0.79 -15.37
N LYS A 14 -2.55 1.26 -16.63
CA LYS A 14 -1.30 1.56 -17.35
C LYS A 14 -0.47 2.65 -16.66
N MET A 15 -1.12 3.68 -16.10
CA MET A 15 -0.42 4.74 -15.36
C MET A 15 0.11 4.26 -14.02
N ILE A 16 -0.65 3.43 -13.28
CA ILE A 16 -0.19 2.82 -12.04
C ILE A 16 1.04 1.96 -12.31
N TYR A 17 0.99 1.10 -13.33
CA TYR A 17 2.12 0.27 -13.72
C TYR A 17 3.37 1.11 -14.09
N ALA A 18 3.19 2.14 -14.91
CA ALA A 18 4.28 3.05 -15.28
C ALA A 18 4.85 3.80 -14.07
N ALA A 19 3.99 4.17 -13.11
CA ALA A 19 4.44 4.80 -11.86
C ALA A 19 5.27 3.83 -11.01
N VAL A 20 4.83 2.57 -10.86
CA VAL A 20 5.59 1.55 -10.13
C VAL A 20 6.99 1.38 -10.73
N VAL A 21 7.09 1.20 -12.05
CA VAL A 21 8.39 1.07 -12.74
C VAL A 21 9.29 2.26 -12.43
N LEU A 22 8.79 3.48 -12.61
CA LEU A 22 9.58 4.70 -12.40
C LEU A 22 9.91 4.95 -10.93
N PHE A 23 9.03 4.60 -9.99
CA PHE A 23 9.32 4.71 -8.57
C PHE A 23 10.42 3.75 -8.14
N LEU A 24 10.45 2.53 -8.69
CA LEU A 24 11.50 1.55 -8.41
C LEU A 24 12.83 1.86 -9.13
N GLU A 25 12.80 2.54 -10.27
CA GLU A 25 14.01 2.92 -11.00
C GLU A 25 14.65 4.21 -10.49
N ASN A 26 13.85 5.20 -10.11
CA ASN A 26 14.32 6.56 -9.85
C ASN A 26 14.02 7.07 -8.44
N GLY A 27 13.22 6.35 -7.65
CA GLY A 27 12.62 6.82 -6.41
C GLY A 27 11.36 7.65 -6.63
N TYR A 28 10.55 7.75 -5.59
CA TYR A 28 9.29 8.51 -5.63
C TYR A 28 9.54 10.01 -5.87
N GLU A 29 10.46 10.62 -5.13
CA GLU A 29 10.68 12.07 -5.20
C GLU A 29 11.12 12.54 -6.58
N LYS A 30 12.02 11.80 -7.23
CA LYS A 30 12.58 12.14 -8.55
C LYS A 30 11.64 11.83 -9.72
N THR A 31 10.55 11.09 -9.48
CA THR A 31 9.58 10.74 -10.51
C THR A 31 8.52 11.83 -10.65
N THR A 32 8.31 12.31 -11.87
CA THR A 32 7.32 13.34 -12.21
C THR A 32 6.09 12.75 -12.89
N THR A 33 4.95 13.44 -12.78
CA THR A 33 3.69 13.07 -13.46
C THR A 33 3.85 13.02 -14.98
N ALA A 34 4.68 13.90 -15.55
CA ALA A 34 4.98 13.93 -16.98
C ALA A 34 5.78 12.69 -17.43
N GLN A 35 6.73 12.21 -16.61
CA GLN A 35 7.45 10.96 -16.88
C GLN A 35 6.52 9.76 -16.83
N ILE A 36 5.63 9.70 -15.82
CA ILE A 36 4.63 8.62 -15.69
C ILE A 36 3.71 8.59 -16.93
N ALA A 37 3.16 9.75 -17.34
CA ALA A 37 2.31 9.82 -18.52
C ALA A 37 3.04 9.31 -19.78
N ARG A 38 4.27 9.76 -20.00
CA ARG A 38 5.10 9.36 -21.14
C ARG A 38 5.41 7.86 -21.12
N CYS A 39 5.80 7.31 -19.96
CA CYS A 39 6.06 5.89 -19.78
C CYS A 39 4.81 5.03 -20.06
N ALA A 40 3.63 5.53 -19.67
CA ALA A 40 2.34 4.89 -19.97
C ALA A 40 1.90 5.03 -21.45
N GLY A 41 2.67 5.75 -22.30
CA GLY A 41 2.31 6.06 -23.68
C GLY A 41 1.16 7.04 -23.80
N MET A 42 1.04 8.01 -22.87
CA MET A 42 -0.06 8.96 -22.75
C MET A 42 0.41 10.40 -22.65
N SER A 43 -0.48 11.35 -22.90
CA SER A 43 -0.23 12.79 -22.69
C SER A 43 -0.33 13.16 -21.22
N ALA A 44 0.31 14.28 -20.83
CA ALA A 44 0.15 14.87 -19.49
C ALA A 44 -1.31 15.18 -19.15
N THR A 45 -2.11 15.64 -20.12
CA THR A 45 -3.54 15.87 -19.95
C THR A 45 -4.28 14.58 -19.58
N SER A 46 -3.89 13.45 -20.18
CA SER A 46 -4.48 12.14 -19.84
C SER A 46 -4.14 11.70 -18.43
N PHE A 47 -2.95 12.07 -17.90
CA PHE A 47 -2.60 11.85 -16.51
C PHE A 47 -3.58 12.57 -15.58
N PHE A 48 -3.72 13.88 -15.74
CA PHE A 48 -4.58 14.68 -14.87
C PHE A 48 -6.08 14.34 -15.01
N ALA A 49 -6.50 13.78 -16.13
CA ALA A 49 -7.85 13.20 -16.26
C ALA A 49 -8.06 11.92 -15.43
N ALA A 50 -6.98 11.19 -15.10
CA ALA A 50 -7.04 9.94 -14.33
C ALA A 50 -6.67 10.14 -12.85
N PHE A 51 -5.69 11.00 -12.56
CA PHE A 51 -5.17 11.28 -11.23
C PHE A 51 -4.88 12.77 -11.06
N PRO A 52 -5.35 13.42 -9.98
CA PRO A 52 -5.12 14.84 -9.76
C PRO A 52 -3.64 15.20 -9.52
N ASN A 53 -2.85 14.28 -8.98
CA ASN A 53 -1.44 14.46 -8.65
C ASN A 53 -0.71 13.12 -8.50
N LYS A 54 0.59 13.17 -8.20
CA LYS A 54 1.44 11.98 -7.96
C LYS A 54 1.04 11.22 -6.69
N GLU A 55 0.61 11.91 -5.66
CA GLU A 55 0.12 11.31 -4.42
C GLU A 55 -1.11 10.43 -4.65
N ALA A 56 -2.05 10.87 -5.49
CA ALA A 56 -3.24 10.08 -5.80
C ALA A 56 -2.93 8.76 -6.53
N ILE A 57 -1.84 8.71 -7.29
CA ILE A 57 -1.41 7.46 -7.92
C ILE A 57 -0.74 6.53 -6.90
N LEU A 58 0.05 7.07 -5.96
CA LEU A 58 0.60 6.29 -4.85
C LEU A 58 -0.52 5.74 -3.94
N TYR A 59 -1.51 6.56 -3.62
CA TYR A 59 -2.70 6.11 -2.88
C TYR A 59 -3.41 4.94 -3.58
N ALA A 60 -3.58 5.02 -4.91
CA ALA A 60 -4.19 3.94 -5.68
C ALA A 60 -3.34 2.65 -5.64
N LEU A 61 -2.02 2.77 -5.74
CA LEU A 61 -1.08 1.66 -5.63
C LEU A 61 -1.17 0.99 -4.25
N VAL A 62 -1.13 1.77 -3.18
CA VAL A 62 -1.23 1.25 -1.80
C VAL A 62 -2.56 0.51 -1.60
N ARG A 63 -3.65 1.03 -2.14
CA ARG A 63 -4.95 0.34 -2.08
C ARG A 63 -4.93 -1.04 -2.74
N GLU A 64 -4.31 -1.16 -3.90
CA GLU A 64 -4.17 -2.43 -4.62
C GLU A 64 -3.27 -3.40 -3.85
N MET A 65 -2.15 -2.90 -3.32
CA MET A 65 -1.23 -3.70 -2.52
C MET A 65 -1.92 -4.27 -1.27
N LEU A 66 -2.57 -3.44 -0.47
CA LEU A 66 -3.24 -3.88 0.77
C LEU A 66 -4.40 -4.85 0.51
N ALA A 67 -5.07 -4.75 -0.64
CA ALA A 67 -6.15 -5.67 -1.00
C ALA A 67 -5.66 -7.11 -1.21
N GLU A 68 -4.41 -7.30 -1.61
CA GLU A 68 -3.82 -8.60 -1.93
C GLU A 68 -2.79 -9.08 -0.90
N GLN A 69 -2.26 -8.20 -0.06
CA GLN A 69 -1.14 -8.42 0.86
C GLN A 69 -1.28 -9.72 1.66
N PHE A 70 -2.28 -9.79 2.54
CA PHE A 70 -2.50 -10.97 3.40
C PHE A 70 -2.87 -12.24 2.62
N LYS A 71 -3.49 -12.12 1.46
CA LYS A 71 -3.87 -13.27 0.64
C LYS A 71 -2.68 -14.06 0.11
N TRP A 72 -1.57 -13.39 -0.20
CA TRP A 72 -0.35 -14.06 -0.63
C TRP A 72 0.30 -14.81 0.51
N THR A 73 0.40 -14.20 1.67
CA THR A 73 0.97 -14.81 2.87
C THR A 73 0.10 -15.98 3.36
N GLU A 74 -1.23 -15.84 3.35
CA GLU A 74 -2.15 -16.94 3.63
C GLU A 74 -1.92 -18.15 2.72
N ARG A 75 -1.76 -17.93 1.41
CA ARG A 75 -1.49 -19.02 0.45
C ARG A 75 -0.16 -19.72 0.72
N LEU A 76 0.87 -18.98 1.14
CA LEU A 76 2.19 -19.53 1.44
C LEU A 76 2.20 -20.33 2.74
N LEU A 77 1.42 -19.93 3.74
CA LEU A 77 1.34 -20.59 5.05
C LEU A 77 0.36 -21.79 5.07
N GLY A 78 -0.44 -21.97 4.01
CA GLY A 78 -1.41 -23.06 3.92
C GLY A 78 -2.81 -22.69 4.39
N GLU A 79 -3.72 -23.68 4.44
CA GLU A 79 -5.10 -23.46 4.82
C GLU A 79 -5.24 -23.07 6.30
N ARG A 80 -5.87 -21.92 6.57
CA ARG A 80 -6.17 -21.40 7.90
C ARG A 80 -4.93 -21.26 8.81
N PRO A 81 -3.95 -20.43 8.44
CA PRO A 81 -2.80 -20.18 9.30
C PRO A 81 -3.24 -19.55 10.63
N ASP A 82 -2.46 -19.80 11.68
CA ASP A 82 -2.62 -19.10 12.94
C ASP A 82 -2.54 -17.58 12.70
N PRO A 83 -3.47 -16.76 13.25
CA PRO A 83 -3.50 -15.32 13.01
C PRO A 83 -2.22 -14.59 13.43
N LEU A 84 -1.59 -15.01 14.53
CA LEU A 84 -0.33 -14.41 14.98
C LEU A 84 0.81 -14.77 14.02
N LEU A 85 0.88 -16.02 13.56
CA LEU A 85 1.87 -16.45 12.57
C LEU A 85 1.70 -15.67 11.27
N LEU A 86 0.45 -15.50 10.80
CA LEU A 86 0.15 -14.72 9.59
C LEU A 86 0.61 -13.27 9.72
N TYR A 87 0.30 -12.64 10.85
CA TYR A 87 0.70 -11.26 11.13
C TYR A 87 2.23 -11.10 11.20
N CYS A 88 2.91 -11.99 11.93
CA CYS A 88 4.37 -11.98 12.05
C CYS A 88 5.05 -12.21 10.69
N ALA A 89 4.56 -13.18 9.91
CA ALA A 89 5.10 -13.48 8.59
C ALA A 89 4.94 -12.30 7.62
N GLU A 90 3.77 -11.65 7.63
CA GLU A 90 3.49 -10.49 6.80
C GLU A 90 4.38 -9.29 7.19
N THR A 91 4.53 -9.03 8.50
CA THR A 91 5.40 -7.95 8.98
C THR A 91 6.87 -8.21 8.62
N ALA A 92 7.34 -9.43 8.81
CA ALA A 92 8.71 -9.83 8.45
C ALA A 92 8.94 -9.69 6.92
N LEU A 93 7.96 -10.11 6.11
CA LEU A 93 8.02 -9.97 4.65
C LEU A 93 8.12 -8.51 4.22
N GLN A 94 7.33 -7.61 4.82
CA GLN A 94 7.37 -6.18 4.50
C GLN A 94 8.74 -5.56 4.83
N ILE A 95 9.28 -5.83 6.01
CA ILE A 95 10.62 -5.37 6.39
C ILE A 95 11.65 -5.90 5.39
N HIS A 96 11.59 -7.18 5.08
CA HIS A 96 12.54 -7.80 4.15
C HIS A 96 12.46 -7.24 2.73
N ILE A 97 11.26 -6.98 2.22
CA ILE A 97 11.05 -6.35 0.91
C ILE A 97 11.70 -4.95 0.86
N THR A 98 11.59 -4.16 1.93
CA THR A 98 12.21 -2.82 1.97
C THR A 98 13.72 -2.84 2.05
N GLU A 99 14.33 -3.97 2.40
CA GLU A 99 15.78 -4.17 2.33
C GLU A 99 16.30 -4.47 0.92
N LEU A 100 15.42 -4.87 -0.01
CA LEU A 100 15.82 -5.23 -1.38
C LEU A 100 16.34 -4.03 -2.19
N SER A 101 15.80 -2.82 -1.96
CA SER A 101 16.32 -1.61 -2.59
C SER A 101 16.01 -0.35 -1.78
N PRO A 102 16.87 0.69 -1.88
CA PRO A 102 16.60 2.01 -1.30
C PRO A 102 15.30 2.64 -1.82
N GLU A 103 14.95 2.41 -3.09
CA GLU A 103 13.76 2.96 -3.73
C GLU A 103 12.48 2.33 -3.18
N LEU A 104 12.48 1.03 -2.91
CA LEU A 104 11.39 0.36 -2.20
C LEU A 104 11.21 0.91 -0.79
N ARG A 105 12.31 1.09 -0.06
CA ARG A 105 12.29 1.70 1.28
C ARG A 105 11.72 3.12 1.22
N GLU A 106 12.21 3.97 0.30
CA GLU A 106 11.68 5.32 0.09
C GLU A 106 10.18 5.30 -0.16
N LEU A 107 9.71 4.39 -1.03
CA LEU A 107 8.30 4.27 -1.38
C LEU A 107 7.42 3.90 -0.18
N TYR A 108 7.86 2.94 0.64
CA TYR A 108 7.18 2.57 1.88
C TYR A 108 7.13 3.74 2.87
N MET A 109 8.29 4.38 3.14
CA MET A 109 8.35 5.53 4.04
C MET A 109 7.48 6.69 3.56
N THR A 110 7.45 6.95 2.26
CA THR A 110 6.57 7.97 1.66
C THR A 110 5.11 7.62 1.84
N ALA A 111 4.71 6.35 1.64
CA ALA A 111 3.32 5.91 1.83
C ALA A 111 2.82 6.17 3.27
N TYR A 112 3.67 6.02 4.27
CA TYR A 112 3.34 6.33 5.66
C TYR A 112 3.46 7.80 6.03
N SER A 113 4.20 8.62 5.28
CA SER A 113 4.38 10.06 5.55
C SER A 113 3.26 10.92 4.98
N LEU A 114 2.58 10.45 3.93
CA LEU A 114 1.47 11.17 3.31
C LEU A 114 0.16 10.86 4.02
N GLN A 115 -0.53 11.89 4.50
CA GLN A 115 -1.71 11.76 5.34
C GLN A 115 -2.80 10.88 4.72
N SER A 116 -3.10 11.08 3.44
CA SER A 116 -4.14 10.30 2.75
C SER A 116 -3.83 8.81 2.71
N THR A 117 -2.57 8.47 2.54
CA THR A 117 -2.09 7.10 2.39
C THR A 117 -1.94 6.43 3.74
N SER A 118 -1.31 7.10 4.71
CA SER A 118 -1.11 6.57 6.07
C SER A 118 -2.45 6.32 6.77
N GLU A 119 -3.39 7.24 6.68
CA GLU A 119 -4.73 7.05 7.25
C GLU A 119 -5.43 5.84 6.63
N TYR A 120 -5.34 5.68 5.30
CA TYR A 120 -5.89 4.51 4.63
C TYR A 120 -5.24 3.20 5.11
N ILE A 121 -3.92 3.18 5.27
CA ILE A 121 -3.17 2.02 5.79
C ILE A 121 -3.67 1.69 7.20
N TYR A 122 -3.63 2.65 8.12
CA TYR A 122 -4.02 2.44 9.52
C TYR A 122 -5.46 1.93 9.65
N GLN A 123 -6.40 2.51 8.93
CA GLN A 123 -7.80 2.08 8.95
C GLN A 123 -8.02 0.66 8.39
N ASN A 124 -7.25 0.25 7.41
CA ASN A 124 -7.43 -1.08 6.80
C ASN A 124 -6.71 -2.16 7.59
N ILE A 125 -5.50 -1.90 8.05
CA ILE A 125 -4.74 -2.88 8.84
C ILE A 125 -5.36 -3.04 10.23
N SER A 126 -5.81 -1.95 10.90
CA SER A 126 -6.47 -2.06 12.19
C SER A 126 -7.70 -2.98 12.17
N LYS A 127 -8.50 -2.96 11.09
CA LYS A 127 -9.61 -3.88 10.89
C LYS A 127 -9.15 -5.34 10.72
N LYS A 128 -8.00 -5.55 10.11
CA LYS A 128 -7.39 -6.89 10.04
C LYS A 128 -6.93 -7.36 11.41
N LEU A 129 -6.25 -6.48 12.17
CA LEU A 129 -5.85 -6.77 13.56
C LEU A 129 -7.05 -7.10 14.43
N GLU A 130 -8.13 -6.34 14.33
CA GLU A 130 -9.39 -6.64 15.02
C GLU A 130 -9.90 -8.03 14.64
N THR A 131 -9.97 -8.36 13.35
CA THR A 131 -10.41 -9.67 12.87
C THR A 131 -9.55 -10.81 13.42
N PHE A 132 -8.23 -10.61 13.52
CA PHE A 132 -7.29 -11.64 13.97
C PHE A 132 -7.25 -11.77 15.50
N PHE A 133 -7.29 -10.67 16.23
CA PHE A 133 -6.94 -10.65 17.64
C PHE A 133 -8.10 -10.38 18.59
N ALA A 134 -9.26 -9.90 18.13
CA ALA A 134 -10.43 -9.71 19.01
C ALA A 134 -10.82 -10.97 19.80
N PRO A 135 -10.72 -12.19 19.26
CA PRO A 135 -10.99 -13.41 20.05
C PRO A 135 -10.03 -13.62 21.23
N TYR A 136 -8.83 -13.05 21.17
CA TYR A 136 -7.81 -13.19 22.20
C TYR A 136 -7.73 -11.98 23.15
N LEU A 137 -8.42 -10.89 22.82
CA LEU A 137 -8.42 -9.63 23.54
C LEU A 137 -9.86 -9.22 23.90
N PRO A 138 -10.52 -9.99 24.80
CA PRO A 138 -11.90 -9.70 25.18
C PRO A 138 -12.00 -8.32 25.84
N GLY A 139 -12.89 -7.47 25.31
CA GLY A 139 -13.08 -6.10 25.78
C GLY A 139 -12.32 -5.02 25.01
N ALA A 140 -11.39 -5.39 24.13
CA ALA A 140 -10.73 -4.43 23.24
C ALA A 140 -11.76 -3.81 22.27
N GLN A 141 -11.63 -2.50 22.05
CA GLN A 141 -12.45 -1.72 21.15
C GLN A 141 -11.74 -1.51 19.80
N ALA A 142 -12.47 -1.10 18.78
CA ALA A 142 -11.88 -0.77 17.46
C ALA A 142 -10.77 0.29 17.55
N SER A 143 -10.87 1.25 18.49
CA SER A 143 -9.83 2.23 18.77
C SER A 143 -8.51 1.60 19.25
N ASP A 144 -8.58 0.54 20.05
CA ASP A 144 -7.39 -0.12 20.59
C ASP A 144 -6.60 -0.80 19.45
N PHE A 145 -7.30 -1.41 18.49
CA PHE A 145 -6.67 -1.99 17.29
C PHE A 145 -6.10 -0.92 16.37
N TYR A 146 -6.71 0.27 16.30
CA TYR A 146 -6.18 1.39 15.55
C TYR A 146 -4.89 1.93 16.18
N GLU A 147 -4.84 2.11 17.51
CA GLU A 147 -3.64 2.51 18.24
C GLU A 147 -2.54 1.45 18.13
N LEU A 148 -2.89 0.17 18.22
CA LEU A 148 -1.97 -0.95 18.03
C LEU A 148 -1.32 -0.91 16.63
N GLU A 149 -2.10 -0.61 15.59
CA GLU A 149 -1.57 -0.49 14.23
C GLU A 149 -0.59 0.69 14.12
N ILE A 150 -0.94 1.86 14.66
CA ILE A 150 -0.02 3.02 14.66
C ILE A 150 1.29 2.68 15.36
N ALA A 151 1.21 2.01 16.50
CA ALA A 151 2.40 1.60 17.27
C ALA A 151 3.25 0.60 16.50
N SER A 152 2.64 -0.47 15.94
CA SER A 152 3.35 -1.51 15.19
C SER A 152 3.97 -0.97 13.91
N ALA A 153 3.26 -0.11 13.17
CA ALA A 153 3.78 0.58 12.00
C ALA A 153 4.94 1.53 12.37
N GLY A 154 4.88 2.16 13.56
CA GLY A 154 5.98 2.97 14.10
C GLY A 154 7.24 2.15 14.36
N VAL A 155 7.09 1.00 15.01
CA VAL A 155 8.19 0.04 15.23
C VAL A 155 8.76 -0.44 13.90
N MET A 156 7.92 -0.90 12.98
CA MET A 156 8.34 -1.40 11.66
C MET A 156 9.15 -0.34 10.90
N ARG A 157 8.70 0.91 10.87
CA ARG A 157 9.44 2.02 10.22
C ARG A 157 10.78 2.34 10.89
N GLY A 158 10.92 2.04 12.19
CA GLY A 158 12.18 2.18 12.90
C GLY A 158 13.26 1.19 12.44
N PHE A 159 12.86 0.08 11.80
CA PHE A 159 13.77 -0.90 11.21
C PHE A 159 14.04 -0.67 9.71
N MET A 160 13.28 0.19 9.05
CA MET A 160 13.48 0.57 7.65
C MET A 160 14.45 1.75 7.52
#